data_c9e20792e48a47c7bc484ee9916d68dc
#
_entry.id   c9e20792e48a47c7bc484ee9916d68dc
#
_cell.length_a   1.000
_cell.length_b   1.000
_cell.length_c   1.000
_cell.angle_alpha   90.00
_cell.angle_beta   90.00
_cell.angle_gamma   90.00
#
_symmetry.space_group_name_H-M   'P 1'
#
loop_
_entity.id
_entity.type
_entity.pdbx_description
1 polymer ?
#
loop_
_entity_poly.entity_id
_entity_poly.type
_entity_poly.pdbx_seq_one_letter_code
_entity_poly.pdbx_strand_id
1 'polypeptide(L)'
;KVGYYGANPNKQMDFDHRFDNALYMDGEFVERKTGALKLAYEKNKELAVVHGGPAVMEVFGEVPFEPQIKSEALTLDTKQQKLSVKYSNDAGSIVNEYIKGEERSFTIIAYPIPEIGENFEEIFEGTVKINTLDYNKYKAIQQALIDVLDTAQYVEVKGTNGNSTDMKVSIMKITDHKTQTVFENCLADVNIPLGEVFTSPVLKKTTGVLNVSSVYLNDIKFNNLTVWFEDGFVKDYTCTNFDD
;
A
#
# COMPACT_ATOMS: atom_id res chain seq x y z
N LYS A 1 17.21 17.32 -1.76
CA LYS A 1 16.30 18.31 -1.18
C LYS A 1 15.62 17.65 0.01
N VAL A 2 15.87 18.11 1.22
CA VAL A 2 15.19 17.64 2.42
C VAL A 2 13.87 18.38 2.51
N GLY A 3 12.76 17.66 2.39
CA GLY A 3 11.42 18.19 2.63
C GLY A 3 10.97 17.75 4.01
N TYR A 4 10.44 18.65 4.81
CA TYR A 4 9.74 18.35 6.04
C TYR A 4 8.23 18.45 5.77
N TYR A 5 7.54 17.36 6.00
CA TYR A 5 6.08 17.36 6.06
C TYR A 5 5.70 17.25 7.53
N GLY A 6 5.39 18.39 8.14
CA GLY A 6 4.77 18.40 9.45
C GLY A 6 3.36 17.83 9.38
N ALA A 7 2.97 16.98 10.32
CA ALA A 7 1.59 16.58 10.45
C ALA A 7 0.75 17.82 10.78
N ASN A 8 -0.42 17.95 10.15
CA ASN A 8 -1.39 18.97 10.54
C ASN A 8 -1.91 18.60 11.94
N PRO A 9 -1.82 19.51 12.91
CA PRO A 9 -2.35 19.24 14.25
C PRO A 9 -3.88 19.04 14.26
N ASN A 10 -4.56 19.46 13.20
CA ASN A 10 -5.99 19.24 13.02
C ASN A 10 -6.26 18.19 11.94
N LYS A 11 -6.14 16.91 12.31
CA LYS A 11 -6.42 15.77 11.42
C LYS A 11 -7.84 15.79 10.84
N GLN A 12 -8.83 16.30 11.59
CA GLN A 12 -10.20 16.42 11.10
C GLN A 12 -10.30 17.43 9.95
N MET A 13 -9.56 18.53 10.00
CA MET A 13 -9.55 19.51 8.92
C MET A 13 -8.94 18.93 7.65
N ASP A 14 -7.85 18.17 7.76
CA ASP A 14 -7.27 17.48 6.60
C ASP A 14 -8.24 16.48 5.99
N PHE A 15 -8.96 15.75 6.83
CA PHE A 15 -9.98 14.81 6.37
C PHE A 15 -11.15 15.52 5.66
N ASP A 16 -11.67 16.60 6.24
CA ASP A 16 -12.80 17.35 5.68
C ASP A 16 -12.46 17.95 4.30
N HIS A 17 -11.23 18.39 4.10
CA HIS A 17 -10.77 19.10 2.90
C HIS A 17 -10.03 18.22 1.88
N ARG A 18 -9.96 16.91 2.10
CA ARG A 18 -9.23 15.98 1.23
C ARG A 18 -9.68 15.95 -0.24
N PHE A 19 -10.92 16.34 -0.48
CA PHE A 19 -11.53 16.37 -1.82
C PHE A 19 -11.94 17.77 -2.28
N ASP A 20 -11.34 18.83 -1.75
CA ASP A 20 -11.62 20.21 -2.18
C ASP A 20 -11.37 20.44 -3.67
N ASN A 21 -10.52 19.62 -4.28
CA ASN A 21 -10.32 19.63 -5.72
C ASN A 21 -11.56 19.23 -6.52
N ALA A 22 -12.61 18.66 -5.91
CA ALA A 22 -13.90 18.41 -6.54
C ALA A 22 -14.52 19.68 -7.12
N LEU A 23 -14.21 20.86 -6.57
CA LEU A 23 -14.69 22.15 -7.07
C LEU A 23 -14.25 22.46 -8.51
N TYR A 24 -13.11 21.89 -8.96
CA TYR A 24 -12.51 22.26 -10.24
C TYR A 24 -11.89 21.09 -11.01
N MET A 25 -12.05 19.85 -10.51
CA MET A 25 -11.47 18.67 -11.16
C MET A 25 -12.28 18.30 -12.42
N ASP A 26 -11.68 18.57 -13.56
CA ASP A 26 -12.15 18.15 -14.88
C ASP A 26 -11.00 17.52 -15.70
N GLY A 27 -11.29 17.13 -16.94
CA GLY A 27 -10.29 16.53 -17.83
C GLY A 27 -9.13 17.48 -18.14
N GLU A 28 -9.40 18.76 -18.37
CA GLU A 28 -8.38 19.76 -18.67
C GLU A 28 -7.46 20.02 -17.47
N PHE A 29 -8.01 20.03 -16.26
CA PHE A 29 -7.21 20.15 -15.03
C PHE A 29 -6.26 18.97 -14.91
N VAL A 30 -6.72 17.74 -15.12
CA VAL A 30 -5.89 16.52 -15.06
C VAL A 30 -4.80 16.56 -16.13
N GLU A 31 -5.11 16.95 -17.36
CA GLU A 31 -4.14 17.10 -18.45
C GLU A 31 -3.06 18.15 -18.11
N ARG A 32 -3.46 19.32 -17.61
CA ARG A 32 -2.50 20.36 -17.18
C ARG A 32 -1.60 19.88 -16.04
N LYS A 33 -2.18 19.18 -15.05
CA LYS A 33 -1.44 18.65 -13.90
C LYS A 33 -0.42 17.59 -14.33
N THR A 34 -0.84 16.67 -15.21
CA THR A 34 0.03 15.63 -15.79
C THR A 34 1.15 16.24 -16.65
N GLY A 35 0.81 17.23 -17.49
CA GLY A 35 1.77 17.95 -18.32
C GLY A 35 2.79 18.72 -17.49
N ALA A 36 2.37 19.37 -16.40
CA ALA A 36 3.27 20.05 -15.48
C ALA A 36 4.23 19.08 -14.79
N LEU A 37 3.73 17.91 -14.36
CA LEU A 37 4.56 16.86 -13.77
C LEU A 37 5.62 16.38 -14.77
N LYS A 38 5.22 16.05 -15.99
CA LYS A 38 6.14 15.61 -17.06
C LYS A 38 7.21 16.67 -17.35
N LEU A 39 6.81 17.94 -17.46
CA LEU A 39 7.76 19.04 -17.67
C LEU A 39 8.74 19.20 -16.50
N ALA A 40 8.28 19.00 -15.26
CA ALA A 40 9.14 19.05 -14.09
C ALA A 40 10.19 17.95 -14.11
N TYR A 41 9.80 16.71 -14.45
CA TYR A 41 10.75 15.61 -14.61
C TYR A 41 11.72 15.83 -15.78
N GLU A 42 11.25 16.29 -16.93
CA GLU A 42 12.10 16.58 -18.08
C GLU A 42 13.17 17.64 -17.76
N LYS A 43 12.80 18.69 -17.02
CA LYS A 43 13.74 19.74 -16.58
C LYS A 43 14.74 19.26 -15.53
N ASN A 44 14.44 18.20 -14.80
CA ASN A 44 15.25 17.67 -13.70
C ASN A 44 15.70 16.22 -13.95
N LYS A 45 15.71 15.77 -15.19
CA LYS A 45 16.01 14.36 -15.55
C LYS A 45 17.36 13.88 -15.01
N GLU A 46 18.37 14.72 -14.99
CA GLU A 46 19.70 14.38 -14.46
C GLU A 46 19.65 14.06 -12.96
N LEU A 47 18.77 14.74 -12.21
CA LEU A 47 18.54 14.47 -10.80
C LEU A 47 17.65 13.23 -10.60
N ALA A 48 16.71 13.00 -11.51
CA ALA A 48 15.83 11.83 -11.45
C ALA A 48 16.62 10.53 -11.65
N VAL A 49 17.54 10.49 -12.60
CA VAL A 49 18.38 9.31 -12.91
C VAL A 49 19.26 8.88 -11.72
N VAL A 50 19.71 9.81 -10.88
CA VAL A 50 20.54 9.50 -9.71
C VAL A 50 19.74 9.30 -8.43
N HIS A 51 18.40 9.19 -8.53
CA HIS A 51 17.53 8.98 -7.38
C HIS A 51 17.63 7.53 -6.90
N GLY A 52 18.33 7.30 -5.79
CA GLY A 52 18.56 5.96 -5.22
C GLY A 52 17.35 5.33 -4.51
N GLY A 53 16.27 6.07 -4.36
CA GLY A 53 15.07 5.66 -3.63
C GLY A 53 14.98 6.24 -2.21
N PRO A 54 13.82 6.15 -1.56
CA PRO A 54 13.61 6.65 -0.20
C PRO A 54 14.11 5.68 0.86
N ALA A 55 14.55 6.21 2.01
CA ALA A 55 14.58 5.51 3.27
C ALA A 55 13.51 6.14 4.19
N VAL A 56 12.58 5.33 4.67
CA VAL A 56 11.43 5.79 5.44
C VAL A 56 11.46 5.14 6.82
N MET A 57 11.31 5.97 7.85
CA MET A 57 11.03 5.49 9.21
C MET A 57 9.53 5.58 9.41
N GLU A 58 8.85 4.44 9.47
CA GLU A 58 7.43 4.35 9.69
C GLU A 58 7.15 4.30 11.18
N VAL A 59 6.66 5.41 11.70
CA VAL A 59 6.38 5.58 13.13
C VAL A 59 5.00 4.99 13.44
N PHE A 60 4.91 4.19 14.49
CA PHE A 60 3.65 3.61 14.94
C PHE A 60 3.47 3.70 16.46
N GLY A 61 2.22 3.61 16.91
CA GLY A 61 1.81 3.75 18.31
C GLY A 61 1.02 5.02 18.60
N GLU A 62 0.76 5.84 17.58
CA GLU A 62 -0.15 6.98 17.73
C GLU A 62 -1.58 6.51 18.06
N VAL A 63 -2.30 7.32 18.82
CA VAL A 63 -3.73 7.11 19.05
C VAL A 63 -4.45 7.15 17.69
N PRO A 64 -5.24 6.11 17.33
CA PRO A 64 -5.98 6.12 16.08
C PRO A 64 -6.88 7.35 15.96
N PHE A 65 -6.80 8.02 14.83
CA PHE A 65 -7.71 9.11 14.51
C PHE A 65 -8.97 8.52 13.86
N GLU A 66 -10.13 8.85 14.41
CA GLU A 66 -11.43 8.46 13.86
C GLU A 66 -12.14 9.74 13.37
N PRO A 67 -12.15 10.02 12.05
CA PRO A 67 -12.76 11.22 11.51
C PRO A 67 -14.29 11.19 11.63
N GLN A 68 -14.86 12.36 11.82
CA GLN A 68 -16.29 12.56 11.67
C GLN A 68 -16.61 12.82 10.20
N ILE A 69 -17.51 12.03 9.61
CA ILE A 69 -18.01 12.27 8.26
C ILE A 69 -19.02 13.41 8.32
N LYS A 70 -18.75 14.48 7.57
CA LYS A 70 -19.60 15.67 7.51
C LYS A 70 -20.27 15.76 6.14
N SER A 71 -21.56 16.05 6.13
CA SER A 71 -22.34 16.23 4.90
C SER A 71 -21.86 17.42 4.05
N GLU A 72 -21.22 18.40 4.70
CA GLU A 72 -20.68 19.60 4.07
C GLU A 72 -19.33 19.37 3.37
N ALA A 73 -18.62 18.27 3.71
CA ALA A 73 -17.37 17.93 3.09
C ALA A 73 -17.57 17.55 1.61
N LEU A 74 -16.70 18.08 0.75
CA LEU A 74 -16.76 17.76 -0.67
C LEU A 74 -16.39 16.30 -0.93
N THR A 75 -17.05 15.72 -1.91
CA THR A 75 -16.76 14.36 -2.38
C THR A 75 -16.57 14.38 -3.90
N LEU A 76 -15.79 13.45 -4.41
CA LEU A 76 -15.64 13.27 -5.85
C LEU A 76 -16.86 12.53 -6.42
N ASP A 77 -17.45 13.04 -7.48
CA ASP A 77 -18.43 12.28 -8.26
C ASP A 77 -17.77 11.12 -9.03
N THR A 78 -18.56 10.24 -9.63
CA THR A 78 -18.06 9.06 -10.36
C THR A 78 -17.11 9.44 -11.51
N LYS A 79 -17.34 10.58 -12.20
CA LYS A 79 -16.47 11.05 -13.27
C LYS A 79 -15.14 11.55 -12.71
N GLN A 80 -15.18 12.30 -11.62
CA GLN A 80 -14.01 12.82 -10.93
C GLN A 80 -13.17 11.72 -10.30
N GLN A 81 -13.80 10.68 -9.75
CA GLN A 81 -13.10 9.47 -9.26
C GLN A 81 -12.30 8.79 -10.39
N LYS A 82 -12.92 8.63 -11.58
CA LYS A 82 -12.23 8.09 -12.76
C LYS A 82 -11.07 8.99 -13.21
N LEU A 83 -11.22 10.29 -13.14
CA LEU A 83 -10.17 11.26 -13.45
C LEU A 83 -9.03 11.21 -12.43
N SER A 84 -9.33 11.03 -11.14
CA SER A 84 -8.34 10.85 -10.08
C SER A 84 -7.51 9.59 -10.31
N VAL A 85 -8.16 8.45 -10.61
CA VAL A 85 -7.48 7.19 -10.95
C VAL A 85 -6.61 7.35 -12.21
N LYS A 86 -7.16 8.00 -13.26
CA LYS A 86 -6.39 8.30 -14.48
C LYS A 86 -5.13 9.11 -14.16
N TYR A 87 -5.26 10.19 -13.38
CA TYR A 87 -4.12 11.01 -12.98
C TYR A 87 -3.06 10.19 -12.22
N SER A 88 -3.49 9.35 -11.27
CA SER A 88 -2.56 8.51 -10.50
C SER A 88 -1.78 7.54 -11.38
N ASN A 89 -2.45 6.92 -12.36
CA ASN A 89 -1.81 6.02 -13.32
C ASN A 89 -0.85 6.75 -14.25
N ASP A 90 -1.26 7.88 -14.81
CA ASP A 90 -0.42 8.71 -15.69
C ASP A 90 0.80 9.25 -14.93
N ALA A 91 0.60 9.71 -13.69
CA ALA A 91 1.69 10.19 -12.84
C ALA A 91 2.69 9.08 -12.49
N GLY A 92 2.20 7.89 -12.13
CA GLY A 92 3.04 6.71 -11.89
C GLY A 92 3.85 6.32 -13.13
N SER A 93 3.23 6.34 -14.32
CA SER A 93 3.90 6.06 -15.59
C SER A 93 5.00 7.08 -15.88
N ILE A 94 4.74 8.38 -15.65
CA ILE A 94 5.76 9.43 -15.81
C ILE A 94 6.91 9.22 -14.82
N VAL A 95 6.62 8.95 -13.54
CA VAL A 95 7.68 8.68 -12.56
C VAL A 95 8.56 7.53 -13.01
N ASN A 96 7.97 6.43 -13.47
CA ASN A 96 8.72 5.25 -13.91
C ASN A 96 9.51 5.45 -15.22
N GLU A 97 9.11 6.42 -16.07
CA GLU A 97 9.88 6.82 -17.26
C GLU A 97 11.25 7.44 -16.87
N TYR A 98 11.27 8.25 -15.80
CA TYR A 98 12.46 9.00 -15.37
C TYR A 98 13.23 8.35 -14.23
N ILE A 99 12.55 7.61 -13.37
CA ILE A 99 13.12 6.91 -12.21
C ILE A 99 12.79 5.43 -12.37
N LYS A 100 13.72 4.69 -12.98
CA LYS A 100 13.50 3.27 -13.26
C LYS A 100 13.50 2.44 -11.98
N GLY A 101 12.49 1.59 -11.85
CA GLY A 101 12.30 0.76 -10.67
C GLY A 101 13.49 -0.16 -10.38
N GLU A 102 14.06 -0.74 -11.44
CA GLU A 102 15.22 -1.64 -11.36
C GLU A 102 16.56 -0.97 -11.00
N GLU A 103 16.62 0.36 -11.08
CA GLU A 103 17.82 1.15 -10.76
C GLU A 103 17.74 1.84 -9.39
N ARG A 104 16.68 1.57 -8.63
CA ARG A 104 16.47 2.14 -7.29
C ARG A 104 16.11 1.06 -6.29
N SER A 105 16.41 1.32 -5.02
CA SER A 105 15.83 0.59 -3.89
C SER A 105 15.07 1.54 -2.99
N PHE A 106 14.32 1.00 -2.05
CA PHE A 106 13.76 1.75 -0.94
C PHE A 106 13.84 0.90 0.32
N THR A 107 13.82 1.56 1.46
CA THR A 107 13.77 0.85 2.74
C THR A 107 12.73 1.53 3.62
N ILE A 108 11.86 0.73 4.22
CA ILE A 108 10.95 1.17 5.27
C ILE A 108 11.35 0.44 6.54
N ILE A 109 11.51 1.16 7.67
CA ILE A 109 11.79 0.58 8.97
C ILE A 109 10.67 0.94 9.94
N ALA A 110 10.12 -0.08 10.61
CA ALA A 110 9.12 0.09 11.65
C ALA A 110 9.76 0.67 12.92
N TYR A 111 9.16 1.71 13.50
CA TYR A 111 9.67 2.40 14.67
C TYR A 111 8.53 2.79 15.63
N PRO A 112 8.42 2.17 16.82
CA PRO A 112 7.43 2.56 17.81
C PRO A 112 7.79 3.86 18.51
N ILE A 113 6.78 4.60 18.95
CA ILE A 113 6.92 5.83 19.73
C ILE A 113 6.32 5.68 21.13
N PRO A 114 6.73 6.52 22.10
CA PRO A 114 6.26 6.43 23.51
C PRO A 114 4.75 6.52 23.68
N GLU A 115 4.04 7.16 22.73
CA GLU A 115 2.59 7.27 22.71
C GLU A 115 1.86 5.93 22.61
N ILE A 116 2.58 4.84 22.26
CA ILE A 116 2.04 3.47 22.23
C ILE A 116 1.58 3.00 23.63
N GLY A 117 2.07 3.62 24.70
CA GLY A 117 1.62 3.40 26.07
C GLY A 117 2.71 2.88 27.03
N GLU A 118 2.25 2.38 28.19
CA GLU A 118 3.12 2.00 29.30
C GLU A 118 4.15 0.91 28.96
N ASN A 119 3.84 0.06 27.99
CA ASN A 119 4.74 -1.02 27.57
C ASN A 119 5.73 -0.59 26.47
N PHE A 120 5.94 0.72 26.24
CA PHE A 120 6.79 1.24 25.18
C PHE A 120 8.21 0.62 25.19
N GLU A 121 8.86 0.54 26.34
CA GLU A 121 10.23 0.02 26.43
C GLU A 121 10.32 -1.44 25.95
N GLU A 122 9.38 -2.30 26.39
CA GLU A 122 9.32 -3.71 25.98
C GLU A 122 9.04 -3.85 24.48
N ILE A 123 8.09 -3.06 23.96
CA ILE A 123 7.73 -3.02 22.54
C ILE A 123 8.91 -2.53 21.71
N PHE A 124 9.60 -1.48 22.17
CA PHE A 124 10.76 -0.93 21.49
C PHE A 124 11.91 -1.95 21.42
N GLU A 125 12.25 -2.59 22.55
CA GLU A 125 13.27 -3.64 22.59
C GLU A 125 12.91 -4.83 21.69
N GLY A 126 11.65 -5.25 21.70
CA GLY A 126 11.11 -6.29 20.81
C GLY A 126 11.26 -5.91 19.34
N THR A 127 10.89 -4.68 18.99
CA THR A 127 11.01 -4.14 17.63
C THR A 127 12.47 -4.09 17.17
N VAL A 128 13.40 -3.66 18.02
CA VAL A 128 14.84 -3.66 17.70
C VAL A 128 15.33 -5.09 17.43
N LYS A 129 14.93 -6.07 18.24
CA LYS A 129 15.28 -7.49 18.01
C LYS A 129 14.77 -8.00 16.67
N ILE A 130 13.53 -7.66 16.30
CA ILE A 130 12.92 -8.06 15.02
C ILE A 130 13.58 -7.32 13.85
N ASN A 131 13.87 -6.02 14.00
CA ASN A 131 14.51 -5.21 12.97
C ASN A 131 15.98 -5.61 12.70
N THR A 132 16.60 -6.35 13.62
CA THR A 132 18.01 -6.81 13.53
C THR A 132 18.15 -8.31 13.28
N LEU A 133 17.14 -8.94 12.66
CA LEU A 133 17.19 -10.35 12.26
C LEU A 133 18.35 -10.64 11.30
N ASP A 134 18.87 -11.87 11.37
CA ASP A 134 19.95 -12.31 10.50
C ASP A 134 19.50 -12.30 9.02
N TYR A 135 20.03 -11.34 8.27
CA TYR A 135 19.73 -11.12 6.87
C TYR A 135 19.94 -12.38 5.99
N ASN A 136 21.10 -13.05 6.13
CA ASN A 136 21.42 -14.19 5.29
C ASN A 136 20.54 -15.40 5.59
N LYS A 137 20.24 -15.61 6.86
CA LYS A 137 19.33 -16.68 7.30
C LYS A 137 17.93 -16.46 6.77
N TYR A 138 17.38 -15.26 6.93
CA TYR A 138 16.02 -14.95 6.46
C TYR A 138 15.93 -14.94 4.93
N LYS A 139 16.93 -14.43 4.24
CA LYS A 139 17.03 -14.54 2.78
C LYS A 139 16.89 -15.98 2.30
N ALA A 140 17.59 -16.92 2.94
CA ALA A 140 17.52 -18.32 2.58
C ALA A 140 16.15 -18.96 2.90
N ILE A 141 15.57 -18.63 4.06
CA ILE A 141 14.24 -19.12 4.45
C ILE A 141 13.16 -18.62 3.48
N GLN A 142 13.17 -17.33 3.21
CA GLN A 142 12.20 -16.69 2.31
C GLN A 142 12.36 -17.23 0.88
N GLN A 143 13.59 -17.45 0.41
CA GLN A 143 13.83 -18.02 -0.91
C GLN A 143 13.27 -19.45 -1.02
N ALA A 144 13.41 -20.27 0.01
CA ALA A 144 12.84 -21.61 0.02
C ALA A 144 11.30 -21.59 -0.06
N LEU A 145 10.65 -20.58 0.52
CA LEU A 145 9.21 -20.36 0.36
C LEU A 145 8.87 -19.94 -1.08
N ILE A 146 9.64 -19.02 -1.65
CA ILE A 146 9.45 -18.53 -3.03
C ILE A 146 9.60 -19.68 -4.03
N ASP A 147 10.61 -20.54 -3.87
CA ASP A 147 10.85 -21.68 -4.77
C ASP A 147 9.64 -22.62 -4.84
N VAL A 148 8.88 -22.75 -3.74
CA VAL A 148 7.63 -23.49 -3.72
C VAL A 148 6.48 -22.69 -4.32
N LEU A 149 6.31 -21.43 -3.92
CA LEU A 149 5.22 -20.56 -4.35
C LEU A 149 5.28 -20.25 -5.86
N ASP A 150 6.46 -20.14 -6.44
CA ASP A 150 6.67 -19.93 -7.88
C ASP A 150 6.19 -21.11 -8.73
N THR A 151 5.96 -22.28 -8.15
CA THR A 151 5.34 -23.42 -8.84
C THR A 151 3.80 -23.34 -8.83
N ALA A 152 3.21 -22.47 -8.01
CA ALA A 152 1.76 -22.36 -7.84
C ALA A 152 1.08 -21.65 -9.02
N GLN A 153 -0.18 -21.99 -9.26
CA GLN A 153 -1.07 -21.27 -10.17
C GLN A 153 -2.05 -20.37 -9.42
N TYR A 154 -2.27 -20.66 -8.18
CA TYR A 154 -3.13 -19.91 -7.26
C TYR A 154 -2.72 -20.20 -5.81
N VAL A 155 -3.12 -19.31 -4.92
CA VAL A 155 -3.03 -19.49 -3.47
C VAL A 155 -4.44 -19.49 -2.89
N GLU A 156 -4.73 -20.44 -2.02
CA GLU A 156 -5.96 -20.44 -1.23
C GLU A 156 -5.68 -19.83 0.15
N VAL A 157 -6.49 -18.84 0.51
CA VAL A 157 -6.41 -18.18 1.82
C VAL A 157 -7.69 -18.48 2.57
N LYS A 158 -7.57 -19.17 3.70
CA LYS A 158 -8.71 -19.53 4.55
C LYS A 158 -8.56 -18.95 5.94
N GLY A 159 -9.61 -18.30 6.39
CA GLY A 159 -9.71 -17.77 7.74
C GLY A 159 -9.73 -18.88 8.79
N THR A 160 -9.31 -18.55 10.00
CA THR A 160 -9.35 -19.43 11.18
C THR A 160 -9.98 -18.67 12.35
N ASN A 161 -10.33 -19.40 13.42
CA ASN A 161 -10.86 -18.80 14.65
C ASN A 161 -12.11 -17.90 14.44
N GLY A 162 -13.01 -18.32 13.56
CA GLY A 162 -14.25 -17.60 13.27
C GLY A 162 -14.13 -16.54 12.16
N ASN A 163 -12.95 -16.32 11.59
CA ASN A 163 -12.79 -15.50 10.39
C ASN A 163 -13.33 -16.24 9.16
N SER A 164 -14.21 -15.60 8.40
CA SER A 164 -14.91 -16.22 7.25
C SER A 164 -14.18 -16.08 5.92
N THR A 165 -12.92 -15.67 5.91
CA THR A 165 -12.13 -15.56 4.67
C THR A 165 -12.04 -16.93 3.97
N ASP A 166 -12.39 -16.95 2.69
CA ASP A 166 -12.19 -18.07 1.77
C ASP A 166 -11.93 -17.51 0.37
N MET A 167 -10.65 -17.31 0.07
CA MET A 167 -10.18 -16.67 -1.15
C MET A 167 -9.36 -17.64 -1.98
N LYS A 168 -9.60 -17.63 -3.29
CA LYS A 168 -8.70 -18.20 -4.29
C LYS A 168 -8.04 -17.06 -5.06
N VAL A 169 -6.76 -16.89 -4.85
CA VAL A 169 -5.96 -15.79 -5.43
C VAL A 169 -5.14 -16.33 -6.59
N SER A 170 -5.39 -15.85 -7.78
CA SER A 170 -4.67 -16.28 -8.99
C SER A 170 -3.28 -15.68 -9.05
N ILE A 171 -2.29 -16.49 -9.38
CA ILE A 171 -0.88 -16.10 -9.45
C ILE A 171 -0.43 -16.09 -10.92
N MET A 172 0.48 -15.18 -11.27
CA MET A 172 1.06 -15.13 -12.61
C MET A 172 1.85 -16.41 -12.87
N LYS A 173 1.65 -16.99 -14.04
CA LYS A 173 2.36 -18.21 -14.44
C LYS A 173 3.79 -17.87 -14.88
N ILE A 174 4.77 -18.53 -14.27
CA ILE A 174 6.14 -18.53 -14.71
C ILE A 174 6.29 -19.43 -15.94
N THR A 175 7.00 -18.97 -16.94
CA THR A 175 7.32 -19.73 -18.17
C THR A 175 8.76 -20.21 -18.19
N ASP A 176 9.66 -19.55 -17.49
CA ASP A 176 11.07 -19.91 -17.32
C ASP A 176 11.52 -19.71 -15.87
N HIS A 177 11.50 -20.79 -15.09
CA HIS A 177 11.92 -20.80 -13.68
C HIS A 177 13.41 -20.49 -13.44
N LYS A 178 14.24 -20.39 -14.49
CA LYS A 178 15.64 -20.02 -14.33
C LYS A 178 15.88 -18.51 -14.30
N THR A 179 14.98 -17.76 -14.91
CA THR A 179 15.14 -16.32 -15.12
C THR A 179 13.99 -15.49 -14.58
N GLN A 180 12.92 -16.15 -14.13
CA GLN A 180 11.70 -15.49 -13.66
C GLN A 180 11.35 -15.96 -12.26
N THR A 181 10.87 -15.03 -11.45
CA THR A 181 10.17 -15.25 -10.18
C THR A 181 8.93 -14.37 -10.15
N VAL A 182 7.92 -14.78 -9.44
CA VAL A 182 6.66 -14.02 -9.25
C VAL A 182 6.57 -13.42 -7.86
N PHE A 183 7.33 -14.01 -6.92
CA PHE A 183 7.35 -13.52 -5.54
C PHE A 183 8.62 -12.74 -5.26
N GLU A 184 8.48 -11.61 -4.58
CA GLU A 184 9.58 -10.80 -4.09
C GLU A 184 10.08 -11.35 -2.76
N ASN A 185 11.40 -11.49 -2.64
CA ASN A 185 12.07 -11.78 -1.39
C ASN A 185 12.27 -10.47 -0.64
N CYS A 186 11.38 -10.16 0.31
CA CYS A 186 11.39 -8.90 1.05
C CYS A 186 12.59 -8.84 2.01
N LEU A 187 13.62 -8.15 1.58
CA LEU A 187 14.85 -7.94 2.32
C LEU A 187 14.96 -6.50 2.82
N ALA A 188 16.08 -6.15 3.43
CA ALA A 188 16.31 -4.83 4.03
C ALA A 188 16.35 -3.67 3.00
N ASP A 189 16.43 -3.96 1.71
CA ASP A 189 16.27 -3.01 0.61
C ASP A 189 14.82 -2.80 0.19
N VAL A 190 13.87 -3.45 0.88
CA VAL A 190 12.43 -3.29 0.72
C VAL A 190 11.78 -2.91 2.06
N ASN A 191 11.97 -3.75 3.10
CA ASN A 191 11.30 -3.57 4.38
C ASN A 191 12.14 -4.10 5.55
N ILE A 192 12.04 -3.44 6.69
CA ILE A 192 12.57 -3.87 7.98
C ILE A 192 11.42 -3.83 9.00
N PRO A 193 11.07 -4.96 9.62
CA PRO A 193 11.80 -6.25 9.70
C PRO A 193 11.71 -7.08 8.41
N LEU A 194 12.66 -8.04 8.32
CA LEU A 194 12.60 -9.12 7.34
C LEU A 194 11.51 -10.14 7.71
N GLY A 195 11.22 -11.09 6.84
CA GLY A 195 10.30 -12.19 7.14
C GLY A 195 9.04 -12.21 6.27
N GLU A 196 9.07 -11.53 5.14
CA GLU A 196 7.96 -11.41 4.21
C GLU A 196 8.35 -11.86 2.81
N VAL A 197 7.44 -12.55 2.14
CA VAL A 197 7.45 -12.76 0.70
C VAL A 197 6.12 -12.29 0.14
N PHE A 198 6.13 -11.53 -0.95
CA PHE A 198 4.90 -10.96 -1.50
C PHE A 198 4.86 -11.00 -3.02
N THR A 199 3.66 -10.87 -3.57
CA THR A 199 3.43 -10.77 -5.01
C THR A 199 2.20 -9.93 -5.31
N SER A 200 2.12 -9.45 -6.55
CA SER A 200 0.89 -8.85 -7.09
C SER A 200 0.04 -9.93 -7.74
N PRO A 201 -1.17 -10.21 -7.23
CA PRO A 201 -2.03 -11.23 -7.79
C PRO A 201 -2.55 -10.85 -9.17
N VAL A 202 -2.92 -11.87 -9.96
CA VAL A 202 -3.66 -11.68 -11.21
C VAL A 202 -5.13 -11.49 -10.88
N LEU A 203 -5.73 -10.39 -11.32
CA LEU A 203 -7.16 -10.10 -11.06
C LEU A 203 -8.07 -11.20 -11.58
N LYS A 204 -7.91 -11.58 -12.84
CA LYS A 204 -8.72 -12.62 -13.49
C LYS A 204 -8.60 -13.95 -12.75
N LYS A 205 -9.72 -14.56 -12.43
CA LYS A 205 -9.87 -15.79 -11.64
C LYS A 205 -9.55 -15.64 -10.14
N THR A 206 -9.18 -14.46 -9.65
CA THR A 206 -9.14 -14.19 -8.22
C THR A 206 -10.57 -13.98 -7.74
N THR A 207 -11.03 -14.83 -6.83
CA THR A 207 -12.44 -14.86 -6.38
C THR A 207 -12.52 -15.34 -4.93
N GLY A 208 -13.63 -15.05 -4.27
CA GLY A 208 -13.91 -15.51 -2.91
C GLY A 208 -14.36 -14.40 -1.98
N VAL A 209 -14.22 -14.65 -0.70
CA VAL A 209 -14.66 -13.78 0.39
C VAL A 209 -13.46 -13.40 1.25
N LEU A 210 -13.27 -12.11 1.48
CA LEU A 210 -12.31 -11.59 2.45
C LEU A 210 -13.07 -11.03 3.64
N ASN A 211 -12.76 -11.50 4.85
CA ASN A 211 -13.29 -10.94 6.08
C ASN A 211 -12.17 -10.36 6.94
N VAL A 212 -12.35 -9.14 7.39
CA VAL A 212 -11.40 -8.42 8.24
C VAL A 212 -12.13 -7.89 9.47
N SER A 213 -11.66 -8.24 10.66
CA SER A 213 -12.29 -7.83 11.92
C SER A 213 -12.28 -6.31 12.15
N SER A 214 -11.19 -5.65 11.78
CA SER A 214 -11.07 -4.19 11.81
C SER A 214 -10.01 -3.73 10.82
N VAL A 215 -10.32 -2.71 10.03
CA VAL A 215 -9.40 -2.12 9.05
C VAL A 215 -9.71 -0.64 8.86
N TYR A 216 -8.66 0.16 8.64
CA TYR A 216 -8.79 1.55 8.23
C TYR A 216 -8.58 1.66 6.72
N LEU A 217 -9.58 2.22 6.03
CA LEU A 217 -9.50 2.52 4.60
C LEU A 217 -9.73 4.02 4.42
N ASN A 218 -8.71 4.75 3.96
CA ASN A 218 -8.76 6.21 3.83
C ASN A 218 -9.21 6.92 5.13
N ASP A 219 -8.58 6.57 6.25
CA ASP A 219 -8.85 7.06 7.61
C ASP A 219 -10.20 6.62 8.22
N ILE A 220 -11.06 5.97 7.46
CA ILE A 220 -12.33 5.46 7.95
C ILE A 220 -12.13 4.04 8.47
N LYS A 221 -12.54 3.81 9.73
CA LYS A 221 -12.51 2.50 10.35
C LYS A 221 -13.73 1.67 9.95
N PHE A 222 -13.48 0.49 9.43
CA PHE A 222 -14.50 -0.52 9.17
C PHE A 222 -14.37 -1.65 10.19
N ASN A 223 -15.48 -2.05 10.79
CA ASN A 223 -15.55 -3.17 11.71
C ASN A 223 -16.23 -4.35 11.04
N ASN A 224 -15.62 -5.54 11.17
CA ASN A 224 -16.10 -6.79 10.60
C ASN A 224 -16.44 -6.64 9.09
N LEU A 225 -15.52 -6.03 8.35
CA LEU A 225 -15.67 -5.82 6.92
C LEU A 225 -15.59 -7.17 6.19
N THR A 226 -16.62 -7.49 5.43
CA THR A 226 -16.66 -8.65 4.56
C THR A 226 -16.82 -8.18 3.11
N VAL A 227 -15.93 -8.64 2.23
CA VAL A 227 -15.88 -8.22 0.83
C VAL A 227 -15.93 -9.45 -0.07
N TRP A 228 -16.82 -9.44 -1.06
CA TRP A 228 -16.94 -10.49 -2.07
C TRP A 228 -16.25 -10.10 -3.37
N PHE A 229 -15.41 -10.98 -3.87
CA PHE A 229 -14.64 -10.79 -5.10
C PHE A 229 -15.04 -11.78 -6.17
N GLU A 230 -15.11 -11.31 -7.42
CA GLU A 230 -15.23 -12.12 -8.62
C GLU A 230 -14.34 -11.55 -9.72
N ASP A 231 -13.45 -12.40 -10.27
CA ASP A 231 -12.46 -11.98 -11.26
C ASP A 231 -11.65 -10.74 -10.84
N GLY A 232 -11.31 -10.65 -9.53
CA GLY A 232 -10.54 -9.55 -8.95
C GLY A 232 -11.31 -8.25 -8.72
N PHE A 233 -12.62 -8.22 -8.99
CA PHE A 233 -13.48 -7.07 -8.76
C PHE A 233 -14.32 -7.28 -7.51
N VAL A 234 -14.44 -6.22 -6.72
CA VAL A 234 -15.40 -6.18 -5.61
C VAL A 234 -16.81 -6.22 -6.20
N LYS A 235 -17.59 -7.19 -5.77
CA LYS A 235 -19.00 -7.36 -6.16
C LYS A 235 -19.95 -6.83 -5.11
N ASP A 236 -19.58 -7.04 -3.85
CA ASP A 236 -20.40 -6.63 -2.72
C ASP A 236 -19.52 -6.49 -1.48
N TYR A 237 -19.99 -5.76 -0.49
CA TYR A 237 -19.36 -5.67 0.82
C TYR A 237 -20.40 -5.40 1.91
N THR A 238 -20.07 -5.81 3.12
CA THR A 238 -20.82 -5.47 4.34
C THR A 238 -19.87 -5.12 5.47
N CYS A 239 -20.32 -4.32 6.41
CA CYS A 239 -19.62 -4.06 7.67
C CYS A 239 -20.63 -3.86 8.80
N THR A 240 -20.16 -3.79 10.05
CA THR A 240 -21.06 -3.68 11.22
C THR A 240 -21.24 -2.26 11.74
N ASN A 241 -20.52 -1.29 11.24
CA ASN A 241 -20.54 0.08 11.75
C ASN A 241 -20.98 1.15 10.74
N PHE A 242 -21.34 0.75 9.53
CA PHE A 242 -22.00 1.62 8.56
C PHE A 242 -23.22 0.90 8.00
N ASP A 243 -24.33 1.63 7.87
CA ASP A 243 -25.47 1.22 7.07
C ASP A 243 -25.18 1.50 5.60
N ASP A 244 -25.81 0.75 4.69
CA ASP A 244 -25.64 0.83 3.23
C ASP A 244 -25.85 2.23 2.65
#